data_9ee08162903eb1c7b3d32bd95b22c711
#
_entry.id   9ee08162903eb1c7b3d32bd95b22c711
#
_cell.length_a   1.000
_cell.length_b   1.000
_cell.length_c   1.000
_cell.angle_alpha   90.00
_cell.angle_beta   90.00
_cell.angle_gamma   90.00
#
_symmetry.space_group_name_H-M   'P 1'
#
loop_
_entity.id
_entity.type
_entity.pdbx_description
1 polymer ?
#
loop_
_entity_poly.entity_id
_entity_poly.type
_entity_poly.pdbx_seq_one_letter_code
_entity_poly.pdbx_strand_id
1 'polypeptide(L)'
;DALALGGSLVFDVNAVSKMEKLDGEVLLDEREDVFCLWRTRYRKNVKMLDYEVDLFRLQPDGAWERDFEEHHQRAYTVEELTAWLEEAGFTAIRTHGELKLRRANERDGRIYFSCIRK
;
A
#
# COMPACT_ATOMS: atom_id res chain seq x y z
N ASP A 1 -2.91 18.34 15.52
CA ASP A 1 -1.76 17.56 15.13
C ASP A 1 -1.25 16.71 16.29
N ALA A 2 -1.17 15.42 16.07
CA ALA A 2 -0.79 14.48 17.12
C ALA A 2 0.72 14.47 17.41
N LEU A 3 1.53 14.97 16.48
CA LEU A 3 2.98 14.95 16.58
C LEU A 3 3.54 16.26 17.12
N ALA A 4 4.31 16.19 18.19
CA ALA A 4 4.96 17.38 18.78
C ALA A 4 6.06 17.93 17.88
N LEU A 5 6.36 19.23 18.03
CA LEU A 5 7.49 19.86 17.34
C LEU A 5 8.78 19.11 17.68
N GLY A 6 9.59 18.82 16.69
CA GLY A 6 10.79 18.02 16.84
C GLY A 6 10.56 16.52 16.92
N GLY A 7 9.29 16.08 16.96
CA GLY A 7 8.96 14.67 16.92
C GLY A 7 9.27 14.05 15.57
N SER A 8 9.55 12.75 15.56
CA SER A 8 9.85 12.02 14.32
C SER A 8 8.64 11.21 13.86
N LEU A 9 8.50 11.10 12.54
CA LEU A 9 7.47 10.29 11.89
C LEU A 9 8.16 9.30 10.97
N VAL A 10 7.75 8.04 11.09
CA VAL A 10 8.20 6.96 10.18
C VAL A 10 6.98 6.25 9.65
N PHE A 11 6.91 6.09 8.35
CA PHE A 11 5.84 5.34 7.71
C PHE A 11 6.32 4.69 6.42
N ASP A 12 5.53 3.79 5.87
CA ASP A 12 5.83 3.16 4.60
C ASP A 12 4.64 3.24 3.65
N VAL A 13 4.94 3.12 2.36
CA VAL A 13 3.93 3.06 1.30
C VAL A 13 4.32 2.03 0.26
N ASN A 14 3.33 1.47 -0.42
CA ASN A 14 3.58 0.65 -1.60
C ASN A 14 4.02 1.56 -2.74
N ALA A 15 5.14 1.20 -3.37
CA ALA A 15 5.66 1.96 -4.49
C ALA A 15 4.78 1.78 -5.74
N VAL A 16 4.83 2.76 -6.65
CA VAL A 16 4.13 2.68 -7.94
C VAL A 16 4.55 1.42 -8.71
N SER A 17 5.84 1.09 -8.69
CA SER A 17 6.37 -0.10 -9.37
C SER A 17 5.72 -1.40 -8.88
N LYS A 18 5.46 -1.52 -7.58
CA LYS A 18 4.77 -2.69 -7.04
C LYS A 18 3.32 -2.76 -7.53
N MET A 19 2.63 -1.62 -7.54
CA MET A 19 1.24 -1.56 -8.00
C MET A 19 1.12 -1.88 -9.49
N GLU A 20 2.07 -1.43 -10.31
CA GLU A 20 2.11 -1.77 -11.72
C GLU A 20 2.29 -3.28 -11.94
N LYS A 21 3.10 -3.93 -11.14
CA LYS A 21 3.31 -5.38 -11.20
C LYS A 21 2.08 -6.18 -10.81
N LEU A 22 1.21 -5.60 -10.00
CA LEU A 22 -0.03 -6.24 -9.58
C LEU A 22 -1.16 -6.13 -10.61
N ASP A 23 -0.97 -5.34 -11.68
CA ASP A 23 -1.99 -5.17 -12.70
C ASP A 23 -2.34 -6.50 -13.37
N GLY A 24 -3.64 -6.80 -13.41
CA GLY A 24 -4.13 -8.01 -14.05
C GLY A 24 -3.85 -9.30 -13.30
N GLU A 25 -3.41 -9.24 -12.06
CA GLU A 25 -3.11 -10.41 -11.27
C GLU A 25 -4.36 -11.00 -10.61
N VAL A 26 -4.34 -12.32 -10.46
CA VAL A 26 -5.32 -13.04 -9.67
C VAL A 26 -4.57 -13.75 -8.56
N LEU A 27 -4.85 -13.36 -7.32
CA LEU A 27 -4.18 -13.92 -6.15
C LEU A 27 -5.16 -14.78 -5.37
N LEU A 28 -4.68 -15.92 -4.91
CA LEU A 28 -5.49 -16.90 -4.22
C LEU A 28 -4.88 -17.23 -2.86
N ASP A 29 -5.70 -17.17 -1.81
CA ASP A 29 -5.32 -17.65 -0.50
C ASP A 29 -6.36 -18.67 -0.06
N GLU A 30 -6.00 -19.94 -0.07
CA GLU A 30 -6.88 -21.03 0.30
C GLU A 30 -6.48 -21.60 1.64
N ARG A 31 -7.45 -21.61 2.54
CA ARG A 31 -7.32 -22.24 3.85
C ARG A 31 -8.44 -23.25 4.04
N GLU A 32 -8.39 -24.02 5.13
CA GLU A 32 -9.35 -25.08 5.37
C GLU A 32 -10.81 -24.60 5.39
N ASP A 33 -11.06 -23.45 6.00
CA ASP A 33 -12.41 -22.90 6.20
C ASP A 33 -12.62 -21.53 5.57
N VAL A 34 -11.59 -20.97 4.91
CA VAL A 34 -11.64 -19.66 4.30
C VAL A 34 -10.91 -19.70 2.95
N PHE A 35 -11.50 -19.06 1.97
CA PHE A 35 -10.95 -18.97 0.64
C PHE A 35 -11.06 -17.52 0.17
N CYS A 36 -9.95 -16.89 -0.17
CA CYS A 36 -9.90 -15.51 -0.65
C CYS A 36 -9.39 -15.46 -2.08
N LEU A 37 -10.09 -14.74 -2.91
CA LEU A 37 -9.69 -14.50 -4.30
C LEU A 37 -9.58 -13.00 -4.52
N TRP A 38 -8.39 -12.54 -4.89
CA TRP A 38 -8.15 -11.15 -5.24
C TRP A 38 -7.93 -11.01 -6.73
N ARG A 39 -8.62 -10.05 -7.35
CA ARG A 39 -8.40 -9.64 -8.74
C ARG A 39 -7.94 -8.19 -8.71
N THR A 40 -6.82 -7.90 -9.35
CA THR A 40 -6.19 -6.59 -9.29
C THR A 40 -6.15 -5.94 -10.67
N ARG A 41 -6.28 -4.63 -10.69
CA ARG A 41 -6.14 -3.81 -11.88
C ARG A 41 -5.51 -2.48 -11.52
N TYR A 42 -4.39 -2.14 -12.16
CA TYR A 42 -3.76 -0.85 -11.97
C TYR A 42 -4.12 0.08 -13.12
N ARG A 43 -4.72 1.24 -12.78
CA ARG A 43 -5.07 2.26 -13.75
C ARG A 43 -3.97 3.33 -13.77
N LYS A 44 -3.09 3.25 -14.75
CA LYS A 44 -1.90 4.09 -14.86
C LYS A 44 -2.23 5.58 -14.97
N ASN A 45 -3.29 5.94 -15.70
CA ASN A 45 -3.66 7.33 -15.95
C ASN A 45 -4.07 8.08 -14.68
N VAL A 46 -4.60 7.40 -13.69
CA VAL A 46 -5.02 7.99 -12.40
C VAL A 46 -4.21 7.43 -11.22
N LYS A 47 -3.23 6.57 -11.48
CA LYS A 47 -2.37 5.93 -10.46
C LYS A 47 -3.19 5.22 -9.38
N MET A 48 -4.23 4.52 -9.78
CA MET A 48 -5.11 3.79 -8.86
C MET A 48 -4.95 2.29 -9.04
N LEU A 49 -4.75 1.59 -7.94
CA LEU A 49 -4.86 0.15 -7.90
C LEU A 49 -6.25 -0.21 -7.39
N ASP A 50 -7.04 -0.84 -8.26
CA ASP A 50 -8.34 -1.37 -7.90
C ASP A 50 -8.19 -2.85 -7.62
N TYR A 51 -8.77 -3.33 -6.54
CA TYR A 51 -8.84 -4.75 -6.31
C TYR A 51 -10.21 -5.16 -5.78
N GLU A 52 -10.63 -6.30 -6.28
CA GLU A 52 -11.86 -6.96 -5.88
C GLU A 52 -11.49 -8.17 -5.07
N VAL A 53 -12.14 -8.34 -3.93
CA VAL A 53 -11.90 -9.47 -3.04
C VAL A 53 -13.19 -10.26 -2.90
N ASP A 54 -13.15 -11.53 -3.29
CA ASP A 54 -14.18 -12.50 -2.96
C ASP A 54 -13.70 -13.31 -1.77
N LEU A 55 -14.47 -13.29 -0.69
CA LEU A 55 -14.18 -14.04 0.51
C LEU A 55 -15.24 -15.11 0.68
N PHE A 56 -14.82 -16.37 0.72
CA PHE A 56 -15.70 -17.52 0.95
C PHE A 56 -15.39 -18.09 2.33
N ARG A 57 -16.42 -18.22 3.16
CA ARG A 57 -16.30 -18.80 4.50
C ARG A 57 -17.15 -20.05 4.62
N LEU A 58 -16.55 -21.12 5.11
CA LEU A 58 -17.26 -22.37 5.35
C LEU A 58 -18.19 -22.21 6.55
N GLN A 59 -19.45 -22.55 6.37
CA GLN A 59 -20.47 -22.49 7.41
C GLN A 59 -20.60 -23.84 8.13
N PRO A 60 -21.16 -23.87 9.36
CA PRO A 60 -21.34 -25.12 10.12
C PRO A 60 -22.16 -26.18 9.37
N ASP A 61 -23.05 -25.76 8.48
CA ASP A 61 -23.89 -26.68 7.69
C ASP A 61 -23.18 -27.23 6.42
N GLY A 62 -21.92 -26.86 6.23
CA GLY A 62 -21.15 -27.26 5.05
C GLY A 62 -21.30 -26.36 3.84
N ALA A 63 -22.14 -25.36 3.88
CA ALA A 63 -22.28 -24.36 2.82
C ALA A 63 -21.19 -23.30 2.92
N TRP A 64 -20.91 -22.63 1.82
CA TRP A 64 -19.96 -21.52 1.76
C TRP A 64 -20.71 -20.22 1.62
N GLU A 65 -20.40 -19.26 2.48
CA GLU A 65 -20.91 -17.89 2.41
C GLU A 65 -19.91 -17.03 1.66
N ARG A 66 -20.38 -16.26 0.68
CA ARG A 66 -19.56 -15.36 -0.12
C ARG A 66 -19.79 -13.93 0.30
N ASP A 67 -18.69 -13.23 0.59
CA ASP A 67 -18.66 -11.78 0.74
C ASP A 67 -17.83 -11.18 -0.37
N PHE A 68 -18.19 -10.00 -0.83
CA PHE A 68 -17.48 -9.29 -1.89
C PHE A 68 -17.12 -7.89 -1.42
N GLU A 69 -15.88 -7.49 -1.66
CA GLU A 69 -15.41 -6.15 -1.35
C GLU A 69 -14.64 -5.57 -2.54
N GLU A 70 -14.79 -4.28 -2.75
CA GLU A 70 -13.98 -3.52 -3.70
C GLU A 70 -13.13 -2.52 -2.93
N HIS A 71 -11.86 -2.42 -3.31
CA HIS A 71 -10.94 -1.48 -2.70
C HIS A 71 -10.19 -0.71 -3.79
N HIS A 72 -9.94 0.56 -3.50
CA HIS A 72 -9.20 1.43 -4.40
C HIS A 72 -8.06 2.06 -3.60
N GLN A 73 -6.84 1.88 -4.10
CA GLN A 73 -5.65 2.40 -3.45
C GLN A 73 -4.87 3.25 -4.43
N ARG A 74 -4.63 4.52 -4.07
CA ARG A 74 -3.85 5.39 -4.91
C ARG A 74 -2.36 5.15 -4.71
N ALA A 75 -1.61 5.12 -5.80
CA ALA A 75 -0.16 5.10 -5.78
C ALA A 75 0.37 6.53 -5.68
N TYR A 76 1.40 6.73 -4.86
CA TYR A 76 2.06 8.01 -4.69
C TYR A 76 3.53 7.89 -5.02
N THR A 77 4.07 8.90 -5.70
CA THR A 77 5.50 8.97 -5.97
C THR A 77 6.22 9.54 -4.75
N VAL A 78 7.53 9.28 -4.68
CA VAL A 78 8.39 9.86 -3.63
C VAL A 78 8.32 11.39 -3.68
N GLU A 79 8.34 11.97 -4.87
CA GLU A 79 8.29 13.42 -5.08
C GLU A 79 6.99 14.02 -4.55
N GLU A 80 5.85 13.39 -4.82
CA GLU A 80 4.55 13.86 -4.33
C GLU A 80 4.49 13.86 -2.80
N LEU A 81 4.89 12.76 -2.18
CA LEU A 81 4.85 12.61 -0.72
C LEU A 81 5.84 13.55 -0.05
N THR A 82 7.04 13.71 -0.62
CA THR A 82 8.04 14.63 -0.10
C THR A 82 7.52 16.08 -0.11
N ALA A 83 6.91 16.49 -1.22
CA ALA A 83 6.33 17.83 -1.34
C ALA A 83 5.24 18.07 -0.30
N TRP A 84 4.36 17.11 -0.10
CA TRP A 84 3.28 17.22 0.88
C TRP A 84 3.78 17.24 2.32
N LEU A 85 4.83 16.46 2.62
CA LEU A 85 5.45 16.49 3.94
C LEU A 85 6.09 17.83 4.23
N GLU A 86 6.80 18.42 3.26
CA GLU A 86 7.39 19.75 3.40
C GLU A 86 6.33 20.82 3.63
N GLU A 87 5.24 20.76 2.87
CA GLU A 87 4.11 21.67 2.99
C GLU A 87 3.42 21.53 4.35
N ALA A 88 3.37 20.33 4.90
CA ALA A 88 2.78 20.06 6.21
C ALA A 88 3.70 20.43 7.37
N GLY A 89 4.93 20.92 7.12
CA GLY A 89 5.85 21.37 8.15
C GLY A 89 6.87 20.34 8.61
N PHE A 90 7.15 19.33 7.78
CA PHE A 90 8.19 18.34 8.09
C PHE A 90 9.51 18.69 7.42
N THR A 91 10.60 18.29 8.04
CA THR A 91 11.96 18.50 7.55
C THR A 91 12.79 17.23 7.74
N ALA A 92 14.02 17.22 7.25
CA ALA A 92 14.90 16.06 7.29
C ALA A 92 14.24 14.81 6.70
N ILE A 93 13.50 15.00 5.60
CA ILE A 93 12.77 13.92 4.94
C ILE A 93 13.74 12.99 4.23
N ARG A 94 13.71 11.71 4.59
CA ARG A 94 14.56 10.70 3.99
C ARG A 94 13.72 9.51 3.56
N THR A 95 14.17 8.84 2.50
CA THR A 95 13.54 7.65 1.98
C THR A 95 14.51 6.48 2.03
N HIS A 96 13.97 5.30 2.33
CA HIS A 96 14.75 4.06 2.41
C HIS A 96 14.04 2.97 1.63
N GLY A 97 14.81 2.11 0.99
CA GLY A 97 14.29 0.90 0.36
C GLY A 97 13.83 -0.11 1.40
N GLU A 98 13.15 -1.13 0.96
CA GLU A 98 12.60 -2.18 1.81
C GLU A 98 13.70 -2.87 2.62
N LEU A 99 13.59 -2.77 3.96
CA LEU A 99 14.53 -3.37 4.92
C LEU A 99 16.00 -2.97 4.68
N LYS A 100 16.24 -1.80 4.08
CA LYS A 100 17.58 -1.31 3.76
C LYS A 100 17.75 0.12 4.19
N LEU A 101 18.99 0.47 4.57
CA LEU A 101 19.32 1.84 4.95
C LEU A 101 19.66 2.73 3.75
N ARG A 102 19.74 2.15 2.56
CA ARG A 102 20.03 2.90 1.35
C ARG A 102 18.84 3.75 0.91
N ARG A 103 19.13 4.77 0.12
CA ARG A 103 18.07 5.59 -0.48
C ARG A 103 17.14 4.76 -1.35
N ALA A 104 15.85 5.05 -1.29
CA ALA A 104 14.84 4.39 -2.11
C ALA A 104 15.05 4.66 -3.59
N ASN A 105 14.70 3.69 -4.42
CA ASN A 105 14.70 3.82 -5.87
C ASN A 105 13.43 3.18 -6.47
N GLU A 106 13.26 3.33 -7.78
CA GLU A 106 12.05 2.85 -8.47
C GLU A 106 11.85 1.33 -8.43
N ARG A 107 12.87 0.57 -8.09
CA ARG A 107 12.80 -0.89 -8.01
C ARG A 107 12.29 -1.38 -6.67
N ASP A 108 12.27 -0.53 -5.67
CA ASP A 108 11.77 -0.90 -4.37
C ASP A 108 10.25 -1.06 -4.41
N GLY A 109 9.75 -2.19 -3.93
CA GLY A 109 8.32 -2.46 -3.86
C GLY A 109 7.63 -1.69 -2.75
N ARG A 110 8.36 -1.34 -1.71
CA ARG A 110 7.89 -0.56 -0.58
C ARG A 110 8.94 0.47 -0.22
N ILE A 111 8.49 1.69 0.06
CA ILE A 111 9.37 2.81 0.38
C ILE A 111 9.05 3.28 1.79
N TYR A 112 10.08 3.42 2.59
CA TYR A 112 10.00 3.91 3.96
C TYR A 112 10.40 5.38 4.01
N PHE A 113 9.58 6.18 4.66
CA PHE A 113 9.84 7.60 4.87
C PHE A 113 10.15 7.86 6.33
N SER A 114 11.16 8.67 6.57
CA SER A 114 11.41 9.22 7.89
C SER A 114 11.55 10.74 7.79
N CYS A 115 10.97 11.45 8.73
CA CYS A 115 11.01 12.90 8.75
C CYS A 115 10.82 13.43 10.17
N ILE A 116 11.11 14.71 10.36
CA ILE A 116 11.01 15.38 11.65
C ILE A 116 10.05 16.55 11.52
N ARG A 117 9.16 16.69 12.46
CA ARG A 117 8.25 17.84 12.50
C ARG A 117 9.02 19.09 12.87
N LYS A 118 8.97 20.04 11.97
CA LYS A 118 9.67 21.30 12.08
C LYS A 118 9.02 22.26 13.09
#